data_f8aa8a32b775a0f33a1615790bc08776
#
_entry.id   f8aa8a32b775a0f33a1615790bc08776
#
_cell.length_a   1.000
_cell.length_b   1.000
_cell.length_c   1.000
_cell.angle_alpha   90.00
_cell.angle_beta   90.00
_cell.angle_gamma   90.00
#
_symmetry.space_group_name_H-M   'P 1'
#
loop_
_entity.id
_entity.type
_entity.pdbx_description
1 polymer ?
#
loop_
_entity_poly.entity_id
_entity_poly.type
_entity_poly.pdbx_seq_one_letter_code
_entity_poly.pdbx_strand_id
1 'polypeptide(L)'
;MMPGRISPDALLARLERPEPLLLLDVRRPGSLQKQPFGISGAIPVVLKAVGTELPDIEREREIAVYCLCAGQASSTRVAQWLIEAGYRRVSVLEGGLPAWRAANLPIWQVVMSPDLRWTPLESLLPAGREQGTSGTLIAERAFLSGVPLPTRRDMAVLFVDMVNSTSLVTTRPAEVVLALVQAFMEIVVQVAVQHCGDVHDFEGDGAMLYFSDVADALPAALALRRQLLHARALNALMPPARIALDAGPLVIGHVGTRERRGLCFIGPSINTAARILKQAPPGGIVATSGVIRQGRLSVPECAQPFSRMPNRLHLKGFDTSVSVYLSLPAVEDLALPASNPEQKRDAELPAS
;
A
#
# COMPACT_ATOMS: atom_id res chain seq x y z
N MET A 1 23.40 -13.69 -25.65
CA MET A 1 22.56 -14.80 -25.09
C MET A 1 21.10 -14.36 -25.20
N MET A 2 20.17 -15.24 -25.52
CA MET A 2 18.74 -14.90 -25.54
C MET A 2 18.16 -15.00 -24.13
N PRO A 3 17.23 -14.11 -23.74
CA PRO A 3 16.56 -14.21 -22.44
C PRO A 3 15.79 -15.51 -22.31
N GLY A 4 15.79 -16.08 -21.10
CA GLY A 4 14.95 -17.21 -20.75
C GLY A 4 13.47 -16.88 -20.92
N ARG A 5 12.63 -17.90 -21.03
CA ARG A 5 11.16 -17.74 -21.01
C ARG A 5 10.61 -18.45 -19.79
N ILE A 6 9.59 -17.85 -19.17
CA ILE A 6 8.90 -18.40 -18.00
C ILE A 6 7.38 -18.36 -18.24
N SER A 7 6.73 -19.50 -18.08
CA SER A 7 5.26 -19.55 -18.19
C SER A 7 4.58 -18.88 -16.97
N PRO A 8 3.29 -18.46 -17.06
CA PRO A 8 2.57 -17.90 -15.92
C PRO A 8 2.58 -18.81 -14.70
N ASP A 9 2.31 -20.10 -14.84
CA ASP A 9 2.29 -21.05 -13.71
C ASP A 9 3.67 -21.24 -13.09
N ALA A 10 4.71 -21.33 -13.93
CA ALA A 10 6.08 -21.44 -13.46
C ALA A 10 6.54 -20.18 -12.72
N LEU A 11 6.12 -19.00 -13.19
CA LEU A 11 6.41 -17.74 -12.50
C LEU A 11 5.66 -17.67 -11.16
N LEU A 12 4.38 -18.07 -11.09
CA LEU A 12 3.65 -18.14 -9.84
C LEU A 12 4.36 -19.04 -8.83
N ALA A 13 4.65 -20.28 -9.22
CA ALA A 13 5.38 -21.23 -8.37
C ALA A 13 6.76 -20.71 -7.96
N ARG A 14 7.37 -19.86 -8.78
CA ARG A 14 8.66 -19.23 -8.48
C ARG A 14 8.52 -18.08 -7.50
N LEU A 15 7.44 -17.29 -7.58
CA LEU A 15 7.13 -16.20 -6.64
C LEU A 15 6.79 -16.70 -5.23
N GLU A 16 6.25 -17.91 -5.13
CA GLU A 16 5.91 -18.56 -3.84
C GLU A 16 7.14 -19.10 -3.09
N ARG A 17 8.30 -19.19 -3.75
CA ARG A 17 9.53 -19.65 -3.12
C ARG A 17 10.21 -18.55 -2.30
N PRO A 18 10.91 -18.91 -1.22
CA PRO A 18 11.59 -17.93 -0.36
C PRO A 18 12.80 -17.24 -1.01
N GLU A 19 13.36 -17.82 -2.10
CA GLU A 19 14.47 -17.18 -2.79
C GLU A 19 14.02 -15.94 -3.58
N PRO A 20 14.80 -14.84 -3.59
CA PRO A 20 14.41 -13.60 -4.22
C PRO A 20 14.36 -13.70 -5.73
N LEU A 21 13.21 -13.41 -6.27
CA LEU A 21 13.01 -13.07 -7.66
C LEU A 21 12.75 -11.58 -7.77
N LEU A 22 13.44 -10.89 -8.65
CA LEU A 22 13.13 -9.51 -9.01
C LEU A 22 12.15 -9.53 -10.19
N LEU A 23 10.90 -9.11 -9.97
CA LEU A 23 9.89 -9.05 -11.02
C LEU A 23 9.72 -7.60 -11.52
N LEU A 24 9.96 -7.37 -12.80
CA LEU A 24 9.90 -6.04 -13.42
C LEU A 24 8.69 -5.89 -14.33
N ASP A 25 7.88 -4.86 -14.06
CA ASP A 25 6.79 -4.42 -14.91
C ASP A 25 7.28 -3.30 -15.84
N VAL A 26 7.48 -3.62 -17.11
CA VAL A 26 8.01 -2.67 -18.10
C VAL A 26 6.93 -2.10 -19.01
N ARG A 27 5.71 -2.02 -18.53
CA ARG A 27 4.62 -1.33 -19.23
C ARG A 27 4.89 0.17 -19.33
N ARG A 28 4.42 0.77 -20.43
CA ARG A 28 4.49 2.24 -20.56
C ARG A 28 3.58 2.91 -19.52
N PRO A 29 3.96 4.10 -19.00
CA PRO A 29 3.14 4.83 -18.01
C PRO A 29 1.67 4.98 -18.40
N GLY A 30 1.38 5.36 -19.65
CA GLY A 30 0.01 5.49 -20.12
C GLY A 30 -0.77 4.15 -20.21
N SER A 31 -0.06 3.01 -20.31
CA SER A 31 -0.70 1.68 -20.25
C SER A 31 -0.99 1.28 -18.79
N LEU A 32 -0.11 1.65 -17.87
CA LEU A 32 -0.31 1.46 -16.44
C LEU A 32 -1.51 2.28 -15.95
N GLN A 33 -1.64 3.55 -16.37
CA GLN A 33 -2.79 4.39 -16.03
C GLN A 33 -4.12 3.83 -16.52
N LYS A 34 -4.15 3.27 -17.75
CA LYS A 34 -5.37 2.67 -18.32
C LYS A 34 -5.71 1.31 -17.74
N GLN A 35 -4.71 0.57 -17.27
CA GLN A 35 -4.86 -0.76 -16.69
C GLN A 35 -3.98 -0.88 -15.44
N PRO A 36 -4.45 -0.38 -14.31
CA PRO A 36 -3.67 -0.30 -13.07
C PRO A 36 -3.46 -1.64 -12.35
N PHE A 37 -3.78 -2.76 -12.99
CA PHE A 37 -3.60 -4.08 -12.41
C PHE A 37 -2.35 -4.76 -12.96
N GLY A 38 -1.57 -5.41 -12.10
CA GLY A 38 -0.35 -6.12 -12.43
C GLY A 38 -0.11 -7.36 -11.55
N ILE A 39 1.03 -8.00 -11.71
CA ILE A 39 1.42 -9.16 -10.90
C ILE A 39 1.93 -8.67 -9.55
N SER A 40 1.53 -9.31 -8.46
CA SER A 40 1.97 -8.96 -7.10
C SER A 40 3.48 -8.98 -6.97
N GLY A 41 4.04 -7.97 -6.30
CA GLY A 41 5.49 -7.83 -6.10
C GLY A 41 6.26 -7.35 -7.33
N ALA A 42 5.58 -7.01 -8.42
CA ALA A 42 6.23 -6.44 -9.59
C ALA A 42 6.56 -4.97 -9.39
N ILE A 43 7.73 -4.59 -9.88
CA ILE A 43 8.25 -3.23 -9.81
C ILE A 43 8.07 -2.55 -11.17
N PRO A 44 7.32 -1.44 -11.25
CA PRO A 44 7.20 -0.67 -12.48
C PRO A 44 8.54 -0.05 -12.87
N VAL A 45 8.99 -0.32 -14.10
CA VAL A 45 10.24 0.25 -14.65
C VAL A 45 9.94 0.93 -15.98
N VAL A 46 10.32 2.21 -16.13
CA VAL A 46 10.19 2.91 -17.41
C VAL A 46 11.47 2.77 -18.23
N LEU A 47 11.31 2.47 -19.50
CA LEU A 47 12.38 2.18 -20.46
C LEU A 47 13.42 3.31 -20.66
N LYS A 48 13.11 4.55 -20.30
CA LYS A 48 14.07 5.68 -20.45
C LYS A 48 15.22 5.65 -19.45
N ALA A 49 15.06 4.98 -18.30
CA ALA A 49 16.08 4.84 -17.27
C ALA A 49 17.01 3.65 -17.53
N VAL A 50 16.65 2.79 -18.45
CA VAL A 50 17.38 1.59 -18.83
C VAL A 50 18.69 1.90 -19.62
N GLY A 51 19.22 3.09 -19.53
CA GLY A 51 20.42 3.47 -20.28
C GLY A 51 21.52 4.17 -19.49
N THR A 52 21.30 4.47 -18.23
CA THR A 52 22.25 5.23 -17.41
C THR A 52 22.45 4.57 -16.06
N GLU A 53 23.41 3.70 -15.95
CA GLU A 53 23.88 3.06 -14.71
C GLU A 53 22.88 2.10 -14.05
N LEU A 54 23.21 0.82 -14.13
CA LEU A 54 22.58 -0.21 -13.31
C LEU A 54 23.18 -0.18 -11.92
N PRO A 55 22.34 -0.31 -10.89
CA PRO A 55 22.84 -0.47 -9.53
C PRO A 55 23.60 -1.79 -9.40
N ASP A 56 24.31 -1.90 -8.29
CA ASP A 56 25.11 -3.07 -7.92
C ASP A 56 24.18 -4.23 -7.47
N ILE A 57 23.38 -4.73 -8.45
CA ILE A 57 22.59 -5.95 -8.28
C ILE A 57 23.54 -7.14 -8.44
N GLU A 58 23.48 -8.09 -7.53
CA GLU A 58 24.18 -9.35 -7.71
C GLU A 58 23.90 -9.93 -9.09
N ARG A 59 24.93 -10.16 -9.89
CA ARG A 59 24.80 -10.63 -11.28
C ARG A 59 24.10 -11.98 -11.41
N GLU A 60 24.05 -12.73 -10.33
CA GLU A 60 23.39 -14.04 -10.22
C GLU A 60 21.92 -13.93 -9.80
N ARG A 61 21.44 -12.72 -9.49
CA ARG A 61 20.04 -12.53 -9.10
C ARG A 61 19.10 -12.92 -10.23
N GLU A 62 18.06 -13.63 -9.87
CA GLU A 62 17.00 -14.01 -10.81
C GLU A 62 16.08 -12.83 -11.08
N ILE A 63 15.88 -12.52 -12.36
CA ILE A 63 15.06 -11.41 -12.81
C ILE A 63 14.01 -11.93 -13.80
N ALA A 64 12.74 -11.62 -13.56
CA ALA A 64 11.67 -11.84 -14.53
C ALA A 64 11.12 -10.50 -15.00
N VAL A 65 10.81 -10.39 -16.30
CA VAL A 65 10.33 -9.16 -16.92
C VAL A 65 9.03 -9.42 -17.64
N TYR A 66 8.03 -8.55 -17.46
CA TYR A 66 6.80 -8.64 -18.23
C TYR A 66 6.31 -7.29 -18.76
N CYS A 67 5.48 -7.33 -19.80
CA CYS A 67 4.79 -6.17 -20.36
C CYS A 67 3.32 -6.51 -20.67
N LEU A 68 2.59 -5.56 -21.26
CA LEU A 68 1.18 -5.75 -21.67
C LEU A 68 1.05 -6.31 -23.09
N CYS A 69 2.08 -6.18 -23.95
CA CYS A 69 1.99 -6.56 -25.35
C CYS A 69 2.14 -8.09 -25.54
N ALA A 70 1.23 -8.69 -26.30
CA ALA A 70 1.27 -10.13 -26.61
C ALA A 70 2.57 -10.54 -27.33
N GLY A 71 3.15 -9.65 -28.13
CA GLY A 71 4.45 -9.86 -28.80
C GLY A 71 5.68 -9.67 -27.91
N GLN A 72 5.52 -9.29 -26.65
CA GLN A 72 6.60 -9.17 -25.65
C GLN A 72 7.79 -8.28 -26.05
N ALA A 73 7.64 -7.41 -27.04
CA ALA A 73 8.74 -6.62 -27.58
C ALA A 73 9.43 -5.73 -26.54
N SER A 74 8.66 -5.14 -25.61
CA SER A 74 9.21 -4.29 -24.55
C SER A 74 9.94 -5.09 -23.49
N SER A 75 9.36 -6.20 -23.01
CA SER A 75 9.99 -7.05 -22.00
C SER A 75 11.23 -7.77 -22.53
N THR A 76 11.19 -8.24 -23.78
CA THR A 76 12.34 -8.87 -24.44
C THR A 76 13.50 -7.89 -24.59
N ARG A 77 13.23 -6.63 -24.96
CA ARG A 77 14.28 -5.61 -25.10
C ARG A 77 14.93 -5.26 -23.76
N VAL A 78 14.15 -5.15 -22.70
CA VAL A 78 14.67 -4.92 -21.33
C VAL A 78 15.48 -6.13 -20.86
N ALA A 79 14.96 -7.34 -21.05
CA ALA A 79 15.67 -8.57 -20.68
C ALA A 79 16.99 -8.72 -21.46
N GLN A 80 17.01 -8.41 -22.75
CA GLN A 80 18.22 -8.42 -23.55
C GLN A 80 19.28 -7.43 -23.02
N TRP A 81 18.83 -6.21 -22.72
CA TRP A 81 19.71 -5.20 -22.15
C TRP A 81 20.27 -5.61 -20.77
N LEU A 82 19.46 -6.23 -19.90
CA LEU A 82 19.94 -6.79 -18.62
C LEU A 82 21.02 -7.85 -18.83
N ILE A 83 20.86 -8.73 -19.83
CA ILE A 83 21.87 -9.75 -20.19
C ILE A 83 23.16 -9.09 -20.67
N GLU A 84 23.08 -8.08 -21.54
CA GLU A 84 24.22 -7.32 -22.04
C GLU A 84 24.94 -6.58 -20.89
N ALA A 85 24.21 -6.16 -19.88
CA ALA A 85 24.74 -5.58 -18.65
C ALA A 85 25.37 -6.63 -17.69
N GLY A 86 25.31 -7.93 -18.03
CA GLY A 86 25.98 -9.01 -17.31
C GLY A 86 25.13 -9.79 -16.32
N TYR A 87 23.78 -9.58 -16.31
CA TYR A 87 22.88 -10.42 -15.51
C TYR A 87 22.67 -11.78 -16.16
N ARG A 88 22.82 -12.86 -15.40
CA ARG A 88 22.86 -14.22 -15.95
C ARG A 88 21.52 -14.94 -15.94
N ARG A 89 20.63 -14.57 -15.04
CA ARG A 89 19.36 -15.25 -14.77
C ARG A 89 18.17 -14.36 -15.09
N VAL A 90 18.03 -14.02 -16.39
CA VAL A 90 16.95 -13.12 -16.85
C VAL A 90 15.96 -13.91 -17.69
N SER A 91 14.67 -13.80 -17.35
CA SER A 91 13.57 -14.43 -18.07
C SER A 91 12.47 -13.42 -18.43
N VAL A 92 11.71 -13.73 -19.46
CA VAL A 92 10.55 -12.96 -19.93
C VAL A 92 9.29 -13.79 -19.71
N LEU A 93 8.25 -13.21 -19.10
CA LEU A 93 6.96 -13.87 -18.94
C LEU A 93 6.30 -14.12 -20.29
N GLU A 94 6.06 -15.37 -20.61
CA GLU A 94 5.40 -15.79 -21.86
C GLU A 94 3.99 -15.22 -21.95
N GLY A 95 3.68 -14.57 -23.10
CA GLY A 95 2.42 -13.89 -23.31
C GLY A 95 2.18 -12.64 -22.44
N GLY A 96 3.14 -12.29 -21.56
CA GLY A 96 3.07 -11.11 -20.69
C GLY A 96 1.86 -11.12 -19.74
N LEU A 97 1.42 -9.93 -19.30
CA LEU A 97 0.25 -9.80 -18.44
C LEU A 97 -1.05 -10.37 -19.00
N PRO A 98 -1.32 -10.34 -20.32
CA PRO A 98 -2.49 -11.01 -20.89
C PRO A 98 -2.52 -12.52 -20.63
N ALA A 99 -1.39 -13.22 -20.78
CA ALA A 99 -1.34 -14.66 -20.50
C ALA A 99 -1.50 -14.98 -19.01
N TRP A 100 -0.93 -14.14 -18.14
CA TRP A 100 -1.14 -14.24 -16.69
C TRP A 100 -2.62 -14.15 -16.32
N ARG A 101 -3.35 -13.20 -16.93
CA ARG A 101 -4.80 -13.04 -16.73
C ARG A 101 -5.61 -14.20 -17.33
N ALA A 102 -5.23 -14.66 -18.51
CA ALA A 102 -5.90 -15.80 -19.15
C ALA A 102 -5.78 -17.09 -18.34
N ALA A 103 -4.69 -17.23 -17.56
CA ALA A 103 -4.50 -18.33 -16.60
C ALA A 103 -5.27 -18.11 -15.28
N ASN A 104 -6.09 -17.07 -15.15
CA ASN A 104 -6.82 -16.69 -13.93
C ASN A 104 -5.93 -16.54 -12.68
N LEU A 105 -4.67 -16.13 -12.86
CA LEU A 105 -3.72 -15.94 -11.77
C LEU A 105 -3.92 -14.59 -11.06
N PRO A 106 -3.53 -14.48 -9.78
CA PRO A 106 -3.77 -13.30 -8.97
C PRO A 106 -3.18 -12.03 -9.59
N ILE A 107 -3.99 -10.99 -9.70
CA ILE A 107 -3.56 -9.65 -10.10
C ILE A 107 -3.90 -8.66 -9.00
N TRP A 108 -3.03 -7.66 -8.83
CA TRP A 108 -3.19 -6.61 -7.84
C TRP A 108 -3.25 -5.25 -8.53
N GLN A 109 -3.96 -4.33 -7.95
CA GLN A 109 -3.96 -2.97 -8.44
C GLN A 109 -2.58 -2.37 -8.23
N VAL A 110 -1.88 -2.07 -9.32
CA VAL A 110 -0.63 -1.32 -9.28
C VAL A 110 -1.01 0.13 -9.10
N VAL A 111 -0.78 0.65 -7.91
CA VAL A 111 -1.02 2.06 -7.63
C VAL A 111 0.07 2.88 -8.27
N MET A 112 -0.35 3.74 -9.16
CA MET A 112 0.50 4.77 -9.70
C MET A 112 0.28 6.04 -8.90
N SER A 113 1.30 6.49 -8.16
CA SER A 113 1.36 7.88 -7.72
C SER A 113 1.24 8.79 -8.96
N PRO A 114 0.45 9.87 -8.92
CA PRO A 114 0.41 10.86 -9.99
C PRO A 114 1.80 11.45 -10.28
N ASP A 115 2.66 11.52 -9.29
CA ASP A 115 4.10 11.76 -9.41
C ASP A 115 4.86 10.44 -9.47
N LEU A 116 4.82 9.76 -10.60
CA LEU A 116 5.73 8.65 -10.90
C LEU A 116 7.16 9.20 -10.96
N ARG A 117 7.64 9.66 -9.81
CA ARG A 117 9.05 9.83 -9.60
C ARG A 117 9.60 8.42 -9.56
N TRP A 118 10.31 8.10 -10.63
CA TRP A 118 11.18 6.99 -10.77
C TRP A 118 11.74 6.59 -9.41
N THR A 119 11.39 5.41 -8.97
CA THR A 119 12.23 4.72 -8.04
C THR A 119 13.41 4.23 -8.89
N PRO A 120 14.61 4.78 -8.77
CA PRO A 120 15.75 4.23 -9.46
C PRO A 120 15.83 2.76 -9.10
N LEU A 121 16.22 1.90 -10.05
CA LEU A 121 16.39 0.46 -9.77
C LEU A 121 17.28 0.23 -8.53
N GLU A 122 18.18 1.15 -8.24
CA GLU A 122 19.05 1.23 -7.06
C GLU A 122 18.31 1.25 -5.73
N SER A 123 17.15 1.91 -5.66
CA SER A 123 16.36 1.96 -4.42
C SER A 123 15.50 0.71 -4.19
N LEU A 124 15.47 -0.21 -5.14
CA LEU A 124 14.67 -1.44 -5.12
C LEU A 124 15.45 -2.67 -4.65
N LEU A 125 16.73 -2.49 -4.37
CA LEU A 125 17.59 -3.59 -3.96
C LEU A 125 17.76 -3.61 -2.45
N PRO A 126 17.34 -4.67 -1.77
CA PRO A 126 17.69 -4.83 -0.37
C PRO A 126 19.19 -5.03 -0.25
N ALA A 127 19.85 -4.14 0.48
CA ALA A 127 21.17 -4.42 1.02
C ALA A 127 21.01 -5.57 2.04
N GLY A 128 21.37 -6.78 1.63
CA GLY A 128 21.38 -7.95 2.50
C GLY A 128 19.99 -8.48 2.88
N ARG A 129 19.78 -9.74 2.58
CA ARG A 129 18.54 -10.45 2.93
C ARG A 129 18.39 -10.57 4.43
N GLU A 130 17.30 -10.06 4.92
CA GLU A 130 16.72 -10.51 6.16
C GLU A 130 15.46 -11.31 5.84
N GLN A 131 15.51 -12.60 6.09
CA GLN A 131 14.33 -13.46 6.04
C GLN A 131 13.41 -13.05 7.17
N GLY A 132 12.48 -12.14 6.86
CA GLY A 132 11.38 -11.78 7.74
C GLY A 132 10.13 -12.49 7.27
N THR A 133 9.42 -13.05 8.20
CA THR A 133 8.09 -13.63 8.10
C THR A 133 7.21 -12.97 7.06
N SER A 134 6.58 -13.81 6.24
CA SER A 134 5.31 -13.64 5.55
C SER A 134 4.80 -12.19 5.39
N GLY A 135 4.98 -11.62 4.20
CA GLY A 135 4.22 -10.44 3.82
C GLY A 135 4.98 -9.12 3.89
N THR A 136 6.21 -9.05 3.37
CA THR A 136 6.81 -7.74 3.07
C THR A 136 5.95 -7.04 2.03
N LEU A 137 5.18 -6.06 2.47
CA LEU A 137 4.27 -5.31 1.63
C LEU A 137 5.04 -4.43 0.62
N ILE A 138 4.39 -4.06 -0.46
CA ILE A 138 5.01 -3.40 -1.62
C ILE A 138 5.70 -2.08 -1.24
N ALA A 139 5.15 -1.35 -0.27
CA ALA A 139 5.69 -0.06 0.15
C ALA A 139 6.93 -0.17 1.05
N GLU A 140 7.07 -1.22 1.88
CA GLU A 140 8.33 -1.52 2.56
C GLU A 140 9.48 -1.66 1.55
N ARG A 141 9.19 -2.25 0.40
CA ARG A 141 10.16 -2.37 -0.70
C ARG A 141 10.43 -1.03 -1.38
N ALA A 142 9.42 -0.14 -1.49
CA ALA A 142 9.54 1.07 -2.27
C ALA A 142 10.34 2.17 -1.57
N PHE A 143 10.10 2.45 -0.28
CA PHE A 143 10.75 3.59 0.35
C PHE A 143 11.75 3.29 1.49
N LEU A 144 11.83 2.04 1.94
CA LEU A 144 12.92 1.56 2.81
C LEU A 144 14.00 0.78 2.04
N SER A 145 13.77 0.51 0.77
CA SER A 145 14.69 -0.21 -0.09
C SER A 145 16.02 0.54 -0.23
N GLY A 146 17.12 -0.16 0.04
CA GLY A 146 18.46 0.42 -0.02
C GLY A 146 18.83 1.34 1.16
N VAL A 147 17.93 1.54 2.13
CA VAL A 147 18.23 2.32 3.32
C VAL A 147 18.84 1.42 4.39
N PRO A 148 20.06 1.70 4.88
CA PRO A 148 20.63 0.93 5.96
C PRO A 148 19.80 1.10 7.24
N LEU A 149 19.42 -0.02 7.86
CA LEU A 149 18.69 -0.03 9.13
C LEU A 149 19.66 -0.27 10.30
N PRO A 150 19.44 0.38 11.45
CA PRO A 150 18.35 1.29 11.76
C PRO A 150 18.50 2.66 11.08
N THR A 151 17.38 3.27 10.70
CA THR A 151 17.35 4.62 10.13
C THR A 151 16.34 5.50 10.85
N ARG A 152 16.54 6.83 10.78
CA ARG A 152 15.61 7.83 11.32
C ARG A 152 15.00 8.62 10.16
N ARG A 153 13.65 8.69 10.11
CA ARG A 153 12.90 9.45 9.11
C ARG A 153 11.71 10.13 9.75
N ASP A 154 11.34 11.30 9.20
CA ASP A 154 10.03 11.89 9.46
C ASP A 154 9.00 11.15 8.63
N MET A 155 7.93 10.71 9.29
CA MET A 155 6.88 9.90 8.66
C MET A 155 5.52 10.26 9.25
N ALA A 156 4.47 10.05 8.48
CA ALA A 156 3.11 10.09 8.98
C ALA A 156 2.64 8.68 9.32
N VAL A 157 1.94 8.55 10.44
CA VAL A 157 1.29 7.32 10.91
C VAL A 157 -0.22 7.51 10.99
N LEU A 158 -0.95 6.50 10.58
CA LEU A 158 -2.40 6.45 10.64
C LEU A 158 -2.83 5.19 11.38
N PHE A 159 -3.67 5.37 12.38
CA PHE A 159 -4.36 4.26 13.02
C PHE A 159 -5.82 4.25 12.59
N VAL A 160 -6.33 3.07 12.31
CA VAL A 160 -7.75 2.82 12.04
C VAL A 160 -8.22 1.66 12.90
N ASP A 161 -9.45 1.75 13.39
CA ASP A 161 -10.01 0.78 14.32
C ASP A 161 -11.53 0.68 14.15
N MET A 162 -12.09 -0.53 14.28
CA MET A 162 -13.52 -0.76 14.27
C MET A 162 -14.16 -0.33 15.59
N VAL A 163 -15.24 0.43 15.51
CA VAL A 163 -15.98 0.83 16.71
C VAL A 163 -16.89 -0.31 17.16
N ASN A 164 -16.86 -0.65 18.45
CA ASN A 164 -17.67 -1.70 19.08
C ASN A 164 -17.44 -3.13 18.55
N SER A 165 -16.26 -3.44 18.08
CA SER A 165 -15.86 -4.79 17.62
C SER A 165 -16.07 -5.86 18.69
N THR A 166 -15.81 -5.57 19.96
CA THR A 166 -16.05 -6.49 21.07
C THR A 166 -17.50 -6.96 21.11
N SER A 167 -18.46 -6.09 20.81
CA SER A 167 -19.89 -6.46 20.74
C SER A 167 -20.16 -7.43 19.58
N LEU A 168 -19.47 -7.29 18.45
CA LEU A 168 -19.59 -8.24 17.33
C LEU A 168 -19.11 -9.62 17.72
N VAL A 169 -17.95 -9.71 18.36
CA VAL A 169 -17.34 -10.99 18.77
C VAL A 169 -18.24 -11.73 19.78
N THR A 170 -18.96 -10.99 20.64
CA THR A 170 -19.84 -11.59 21.65
C THR A 170 -21.23 -11.93 21.14
N THR A 171 -21.68 -11.34 20.02
CA THR A 171 -23.06 -11.47 19.52
C THR A 171 -23.19 -12.20 18.19
N ARG A 172 -22.08 -12.47 17.49
CA ARG A 172 -22.07 -13.09 16.16
C ARG A 172 -21.16 -14.32 16.13
N PRO A 173 -21.43 -15.29 15.22
CA PRO A 173 -20.51 -16.38 14.94
C PRO A 173 -19.12 -15.88 14.51
N ALA A 174 -18.07 -16.58 14.93
CA ALA A 174 -16.70 -16.17 14.68
C ALA A 174 -16.37 -16.04 13.18
N GLU A 175 -16.98 -16.89 12.35
CA GLU A 175 -16.81 -16.88 10.89
C GLU A 175 -17.38 -15.59 10.26
N VAL A 176 -18.49 -15.09 10.78
CA VAL A 176 -19.10 -13.84 10.34
C VAL A 176 -18.22 -12.66 10.75
N VAL A 177 -17.68 -12.68 11.97
CA VAL A 177 -16.76 -11.64 12.45
C VAL A 177 -15.49 -11.63 11.62
N LEU A 178 -14.92 -12.80 11.35
CA LEU A 178 -13.72 -12.93 10.50
C LEU A 178 -13.95 -12.37 9.10
N ALA A 179 -15.10 -12.66 8.48
CA ALA A 179 -15.43 -12.14 7.17
C ALA A 179 -15.58 -10.60 7.16
N LEU A 180 -16.13 -10.02 8.23
CA LEU A 180 -16.24 -8.56 8.38
C LEU A 180 -14.87 -7.91 8.58
N VAL A 181 -14.00 -8.50 9.41
CA VAL A 181 -12.62 -8.04 9.62
C VAL A 181 -11.85 -8.12 8.31
N GLN A 182 -11.97 -9.23 7.58
CA GLN A 182 -11.31 -9.40 6.29
C GLN A 182 -11.74 -8.30 5.29
N ALA A 183 -13.04 -8.08 5.13
CA ALA A 183 -13.56 -7.05 4.22
C ALA A 183 -13.12 -5.63 4.64
N PHE A 184 -13.05 -5.37 5.94
CA PHE A 184 -12.55 -4.10 6.47
C PHE A 184 -11.06 -3.91 6.15
N MET A 185 -10.24 -4.92 6.40
CA MET A 185 -8.79 -4.87 6.18
C MET A 185 -8.44 -4.82 4.68
N GLU A 186 -9.23 -5.43 3.80
CA GLU A 186 -9.07 -5.26 2.36
C GLU A 186 -9.19 -3.80 1.94
N ILE A 187 -10.18 -3.08 2.45
CA ILE A 187 -10.34 -1.64 2.20
C ILE A 187 -9.13 -0.87 2.76
N VAL A 188 -8.69 -1.18 3.98
CA VAL A 188 -7.54 -0.54 4.62
C VAL A 188 -6.28 -0.68 3.79
N VAL A 189 -5.96 -1.91 3.36
CA VAL A 189 -4.77 -2.19 2.53
C VAL A 189 -4.87 -1.51 1.17
N GLN A 190 -6.03 -1.61 0.51
CA GLN A 190 -6.24 -0.98 -0.80
C GLN A 190 -6.01 0.53 -0.74
N VAL A 191 -6.58 1.20 0.25
CA VAL A 191 -6.42 2.65 0.42
C VAL A 191 -4.98 3.02 0.79
N ALA A 192 -4.32 2.27 1.70
CA ALA A 192 -2.92 2.50 2.04
C ALA A 192 -2.04 2.49 0.79
N VAL A 193 -2.13 1.41 0.00
CA VAL A 193 -1.37 1.24 -1.23
C VAL A 193 -1.73 2.30 -2.29
N GLN A 194 -3.03 2.68 -2.40
CA GLN A 194 -3.47 3.74 -3.33
C GLN A 194 -2.87 5.11 -3.02
N HIS A 195 -2.50 5.36 -1.79
CA HIS A 195 -1.91 6.61 -1.33
C HIS A 195 -0.43 6.48 -0.95
N CYS A 196 0.31 5.59 -1.59
CA CYS A 196 1.75 5.39 -1.39
C CYS A 196 2.15 5.07 0.07
N GLY A 197 1.22 4.52 0.84
CA GLY A 197 1.44 4.04 2.19
C GLY A 197 1.46 2.52 2.26
N ASP A 198 1.59 2.01 3.46
CA ASP A 198 1.58 0.57 3.73
C ASP A 198 1.00 0.28 5.12
N VAL A 199 0.60 -0.96 5.34
CA VAL A 199 0.13 -1.46 6.63
C VAL A 199 1.31 -2.09 7.36
N HIS A 200 1.62 -1.57 8.55
CA HIS A 200 2.69 -2.12 9.39
C HIS A 200 2.23 -3.39 10.10
N ASP A 201 1.07 -3.32 10.74
CA ASP A 201 0.55 -4.46 11.51
C ASP A 201 -0.99 -4.39 11.57
N PHE A 202 -1.59 -5.58 11.69
CA PHE A 202 -3.01 -5.77 11.96
C PHE A 202 -3.18 -6.07 13.46
N GLU A 203 -3.77 -5.16 14.19
CA GLU A 203 -4.02 -5.28 15.64
C GLU A 203 -5.47 -5.73 15.89
N GLY A 204 -5.75 -7.00 15.60
CA GLY A 204 -7.09 -7.58 15.75
C GLY A 204 -8.11 -6.96 14.77
N ASP A 205 -8.89 -5.99 15.24
CA ASP A 205 -9.91 -5.25 14.51
C ASP A 205 -9.44 -3.86 14.04
N GLY A 206 -8.18 -3.54 14.24
CA GLY A 206 -7.53 -2.30 13.83
C GLY A 206 -6.26 -2.54 13.02
N ALA A 207 -5.71 -1.46 12.48
CA ALA A 207 -4.45 -1.49 11.76
C ALA A 207 -3.65 -0.19 11.96
N MET A 208 -2.33 -0.33 11.94
CA MET A 208 -1.39 0.78 11.85
C MET A 208 -0.85 0.88 10.43
N LEU A 209 -1.02 2.05 9.82
CA LEU A 209 -0.50 2.38 8.50
C LEU A 209 0.60 3.45 8.66
N TYR A 210 1.51 3.47 7.69
CA TYR A 210 2.55 4.48 7.63
C TYR A 210 2.72 5.03 6.22
N PHE A 211 3.15 6.29 6.14
CA PHE A 211 3.35 7.04 4.90
C PHE A 211 4.63 7.84 5.01
N SER A 212 5.30 8.05 3.88
CA SER A 212 6.50 8.89 3.84
C SER A 212 6.20 10.37 4.10
N ASP A 213 4.97 10.82 3.81
CA ASP A 213 4.55 12.22 3.95
C ASP A 213 3.09 12.34 4.41
N VAL A 214 2.77 13.49 5.02
CA VAL A 214 1.40 13.91 5.33
C VAL A 214 0.60 14.16 4.05
N ALA A 215 1.25 14.56 2.96
CA ALA A 215 0.60 14.75 1.66
C ALA A 215 -0.06 13.48 1.12
N ASP A 216 0.45 12.30 1.50
CA ASP A 216 -0.14 11.01 1.17
C ASP A 216 -1.11 10.53 2.27
N ALA A 217 -0.73 10.71 3.54
CA ALA A 217 -1.48 10.21 4.68
C ALA A 217 -2.84 10.89 4.86
N LEU A 218 -2.94 12.19 4.64
CA LEU A 218 -4.15 12.95 4.87
C LEU A 218 -5.25 12.64 3.83
N PRO A 219 -4.96 12.61 2.51
CA PRO A 219 -5.89 12.09 1.51
C PRO A 219 -6.28 10.63 1.75
N ALA A 220 -5.33 9.78 2.17
CA ALA A 220 -5.61 8.39 2.53
C ALA A 220 -6.65 8.26 3.63
N ALA A 221 -6.54 9.06 4.69
CA ALA A 221 -7.50 9.04 5.79
C ALA A 221 -8.92 9.41 5.34
N LEU A 222 -9.05 10.42 4.47
CA LEU A 222 -10.35 10.83 3.92
C LEU A 222 -10.91 9.76 2.96
N ALA A 223 -10.07 9.18 2.12
CA ALA A 223 -10.46 8.10 1.21
C ALA A 223 -10.91 6.85 1.98
N LEU A 224 -10.16 6.48 3.02
CA LEU A 224 -10.47 5.36 3.89
C LEU A 224 -11.84 5.54 4.57
N ARG A 225 -12.08 6.72 5.15
CA ARG A 225 -13.40 7.04 5.73
C ARG A 225 -14.53 6.86 4.71
N ARG A 226 -14.39 7.43 3.51
CA ARG A 226 -15.42 7.31 2.46
C ARG A 226 -15.69 5.85 2.07
N GLN A 227 -14.64 5.06 1.84
CA GLN A 227 -14.81 3.67 1.43
C GLN A 227 -15.44 2.82 2.54
N LEU A 228 -15.07 3.04 3.81
CA LEU A 228 -15.65 2.34 4.95
C LEU A 228 -17.10 2.74 5.19
N LEU A 229 -17.45 4.02 5.01
CA LEU A 229 -18.85 4.47 5.08
C LEU A 229 -19.69 3.88 3.94
N HIS A 230 -19.14 3.80 2.74
CA HIS A 230 -19.78 3.14 1.60
C HIS A 230 -19.98 1.65 1.84
N ALA A 231 -18.96 0.93 2.30
CA ALA A 231 -19.06 -0.48 2.64
C ALA A 231 -20.16 -0.73 3.72
N ARG A 232 -20.25 0.17 4.70
CA ARG A 232 -21.29 0.13 5.72
C ARG A 232 -22.70 0.39 5.15
N ALA A 233 -22.84 1.27 4.17
CA ALA A 233 -24.12 1.51 3.49
C ALA A 233 -24.60 0.27 2.71
N LEU A 234 -23.66 -0.51 2.15
CA LEU A 234 -23.97 -1.76 1.47
C LEU A 234 -24.17 -2.94 2.42
N ASN A 235 -23.49 -2.95 3.56
CA ASN A 235 -23.58 -4.00 4.56
C ASN A 235 -23.71 -3.39 5.97
N ALA A 236 -24.93 -3.38 6.50
CA ALA A 236 -25.23 -2.82 7.83
C ALA A 236 -24.50 -3.53 9.00
N LEU A 237 -23.94 -4.72 8.77
CA LEU A 237 -23.10 -5.41 9.76
C LEU A 237 -21.67 -4.84 9.81
N MET A 238 -21.22 -4.12 8.79
CA MET A 238 -19.90 -3.47 8.78
C MET A 238 -19.88 -2.40 9.89
N PRO A 239 -18.95 -2.50 10.86
CA PRO A 239 -18.85 -1.53 11.94
C PRO A 239 -18.43 -0.16 11.41
N PRO A 240 -18.78 0.93 12.07
CA PRO A 240 -18.15 2.21 11.80
C PRO A 240 -16.69 2.17 12.23
N ALA A 241 -15.86 2.93 11.53
CA ALA A 241 -14.45 3.07 11.88
C ALA A 241 -14.18 4.39 12.61
N ARG A 242 -13.05 4.47 13.27
CA ARG A 242 -12.40 5.70 13.72
C ARG A 242 -10.97 5.73 13.23
N ILE A 243 -10.47 6.91 12.93
CA ILE A 243 -9.16 7.11 12.30
C ILE A 243 -8.39 8.18 13.07
N ALA A 244 -7.09 8.00 13.23
CA ALA A 244 -6.21 8.98 13.85
C ALA A 244 -4.90 9.13 13.09
N LEU A 245 -4.38 10.37 13.00
CA LEU A 245 -3.11 10.67 12.36
C LEU A 245 -2.19 11.49 13.27
N ASP A 246 -0.92 11.12 13.25
CA ASP A 246 0.17 11.97 13.71
C ASP A 246 1.38 11.84 12.76
N ALA A 247 2.31 12.79 12.83
CA ALA A 247 3.51 12.79 12.01
C ALA A 247 4.70 13.30 12.79
N GLY A 248 5.87 12.72 12.53
CA GLY A 248 7.12 13.13 13.16
C GLY A 248 8.23 12.08 12.99
N PRO A 249 9.34 12.28 13.67
CA PRO A 249 10.51 11.43 13.55
C PRO A 249 10.26 10.03 14.12
N LEU A 250 10.51 9.01 13.31
CA LEU A 250 10.50 7.61 13.67
C LEU A 250 11.88 7.01 13.46
N VAL A 251 12.29 6.11 14.34
CA VAL A 251 13.40 5.20 14.14
C VAL A 251 12.83 3.89 13.61
N ILE A 252 13.35 3.46 12.47
CA ILE A 252 12.92 2.23 11.79
C ILE A 252 14.07 1.24 11.90
N GLY A 253 13.79 0.04 12.35
CA GLY A 253 14.79 -1.00 12.54
C GLY A 253 14.19 -2.37 12.71
N HIS A 254 15.04 -3.39 12.76
CA HIS A 254 14.60 -4.74 13.00
C HIS A 254 14.66 -5.08 14.49
N VAL A 255 13.66 -5.83 14.95
CA VAL A 255 13.57 -6.35 16.31
C VAL A 255 13.38 -7.86 16.25
N GLY A 256 14.04 -8.58 17.16
CA GLY A 256 13.92 -10.02 17.26
C GLY A 256 15.26 -10.75 17.06
N THR A 257 15.17 -12.05 16.84
CA THR A 257 16.31 -12.94 16.62
C THR A 257 16.46 -13.26 15.13
N ARG A 258 17.46 -14.08 14.76
CA ARG A 258 17.60 -14.57 13.38
C ARG A 258 16.42 -15.44 12.93
N GLU A 259 15.82 -16.17 13.87
CA GLU A 259 14.72 -17.11 13.61
C GLU A 259 13.37 -16.39 13.47
N ARG A 260 13.21 -15.26 14.18
CA ARG A 260 11.99 -14.45 14.13
C ARG A 260 12.33 -12.99 14.27
N ARG A 261 12.27 -12.28 13.18
CA ARG A 261 12.62 -10.87 13.08
C ARG A 261 11.52 -10.10 12.34
N GLY A 262 11.16 -8.94 12.85
CA GLY A 262 10.18 -8.05 12.24
C GLY A 262 10.69 -6.63 12.13
N LEU A 263 10.20 -5.89 11.15
CA LEU A 263 10.42 -4.46 11.05
C LEU A 263 9.65 -3.77 12.18
N CYS A 264 10.28 -2.80 12.84
CA CYS A 264 9.70 -2.07 13.94
C CYS A 264 9.88 -0.56 13.72
N PHE A 265 8.84 0.19 14.00
CA PHE A 265 8.81 1.64 13.98
C PHE A 265 8.71 2.16 15.42
N ILE A 266 9.62 3.03 15.81
CA ILE A 266 9.68 3.58 17.19
C ILE A 266 9.72 5.09 17.13
N GLY A 267 8.75 5.74 17.77
CA GLY A 267 8.73 7.18 17.93
C GLY A 267 7.47 7.72 18.60
N PRO A 268 7.49 8.98 19.05
CA PRO A 268 6.36 9.60 19.78
C PRO A 268 5.06 9.60 18.98
N SER A 269 5.14 9.78 17.65
CA SER A 269 3.97 9.90 16.78
C SER A 269 3.10 8.65 16.78
N ILE A 270 3.68 7.45 16.89
CA ILE A 270 2.92 6.20 16.99
C ILE A 270 2.06 6.21 18.26
N ASN A 271 2.68 6.51 19.40
CA ASN A 271 1.99 6.56 20.69
C ASN A 271 0.95 7.69 20.73
N THR A 272 1.22 8.82 20.10
CA THR A 272 0.28 9.94 20.00
C THR A 272 -0.94 9.53 19.18
N ALA A 273 -0.74 9.04 17.97
CA ALA A 273 -1.82 8.63 17.06
C ALA A 273 -2.70 7.54 17.69
N ALA A 274 -2.09 6.49 18.28
CA ALA A 274 -2.84 5.44 18.96
C ALA A 274 -3.69 5.97 20.13
N ARG A 275 -3.22 7.00 20.85
CA ARG A 275 -3.98 7.58 21.96
C ARG A 275 -5.09 8.52 21.54
N ILE A 276 -4.83 9.37 20.54
CA ILE A 276 -5.87 10.29 20.04
C ILE A 276 -6.96 9.54 19.26
N LEU A 277 -6.72 8.33 18.79
CA LEU A 277 -7.73 7.50 18.12
C LEU A 277 -9.02 7.36 18.93
N LYS A 278 -8.89 7.22 20.25
CA LYS A 278 -10.04 7.11 21.17
C LYS A 278 -10.88 8.38 21.25
N GLN A 279 -10.38 9.50 20.78
CA GLN A 279 -11.10 10.78 20.71
C GLN A 279 -11.94 10.92 19.44
N ALA A 280 -11.70 10.06 18.45
CA ALA A 280 -12.49 10.05 17.22
C ALA A 280 -13.85 9.42 17.49
N PRO A 281 -14.97 10.10 17.19
CA PRO A 281 -16.28 9.48 17.18
C PRO A 281 -16.39 8.47 16.02
N PRO A 282 -17.43 7.62 16.01
CA PRO A 282 -17.69 6.73 14.88
C PRO A 282 -17.75 7.49 13.54
N GLY A 283 -16.97 7.07 12.56
CA GLY A 283 -16.81 7.74 11.26
C GLY A 283 -15.91 8.98 11.29
N GLY A 284 -15.42 9.38 12.46
CA GLY A 284 -14.57 10.57 12.62
C GLY A 284 -13.09 10.29 12.33
N ILE A 285 -12.38 11.35 11.95
CA ILE A 285 -10.92 11.38 11.79
C ILE A 285 -10.38 12.43 12.74
N VAL A 286 -9.41 12.06 13.58
CA VAL A 286 -8.64 13.00 14.41
C VAL A 286 -7.20 13.10 13.93
N ALA A 287 -6.66 14.32 13.93
CA ALA A 287 -5.28 14.55 13.53
C ALA A 287 -4.63 15.58 14.47
N THR A 288 -3.32 15.45 14.70
CA THR A 288 -2.60 16.43 15.49
C THR A 288 -2.45 17.77 14.75
N SER A 289 -2.19 18.83 15.47
CA SER A 289 -1.92 20.16 14.90
C SER A 289 -0.71 20.16 13.95
N GLY A 290 0.25 19.26 14.16
CA GLY A 290 1.40 19.06 13.27
C GLY A 290 0.97 18.60 11.88
N VAL A 291 0.16 17.54 11.83
CA VAL A 291 -0.41 17.01 10.58
C VAL A 291 -1.23 18.07 9.84
N ILE A 292 -2.13 18.76 10.53
CA ILE A 292 -3.00 19.76 9.87
C ILE A 292 -2.21 20.96 9.37
N ARG A 293 -1.20 21.41 10.10
CA ARG A 293 -0.32 22.50 9.65
C ARG A 293 0.44 22.10 8.37
N GLN A 294 0.97 20.89 8.32
CA GLN A 294 1.69 20.35 7.18
C GLN A 294 0.73 20.11 6.00
N GLY A 295 -0.44 19.52 6.26
CA GLY A 295 -1.47 19.31 5.25
C GLY A 295 -1.98 20.60 4.61
N ARG A 296 -2.11 21.70 5.37
CA ARG A 296 -2.48 23.02 4.81
C ARG A 296 -1.45 23.57 3.82
N LEU A 297 -0.22 23.15 3.92
CA LEU A 297 0.85 23.58 3.00
C LEU A 297 0.93 22.69 1.76
N SER A 298 0.71 21.37 1.91
CA SER A 298 0.91 20.40 0.83
C SER A 298 -0.38 19.96 0.14
N VAL A 299 -1.49 19.80 0.89
CA VAL A 299 -2.79 19.33 0.40
C VAL A 299 -3.93 20.10 1.10
N PRO A 300 -4.05 21.41 0.86
CA PRO A 300 -4.95 22.32 1.60
C PRO A 300 -6.42 21.88 1.56
N GLU A 301 -6.88 21.33 0.44
CA GLU A 301 -8.24 20.81 0.27
C GLU A 301 -8.53 19.62 1.22
N CYS A 302 -7.54 18.77 1.49
CA CYS A 302 -7.67 17.66 2.43
C CYS A 302 -7.61 18.12 3.90
N ALA A 303 -6.97 19.25 4.19
CA ALA A 303 -6.91 19.80 5.54
C ALA A 303 -8.14 20.68 5.90
N GLN A 304 -8.90 21.14 4.90
CA GLN A 304 -10.08 22.01 5.07
C GLN A 304 -11.17 21.39 5.94
N PRO A 305 -11.52 20.09 5.83
CA PRO A 305 -12.59 19.48 6.62
C PRO A 305 -12.29 19.36 8.11
N PHE A 306 -11.09 19.74 8.57
CA PHE A 306 -10.66 19.57 9.94
C PHE A 306 -10.85 20.84 10.77
N SER A 307 -11.65 20.73 11.84
CA SER A 307 -11.89 21.78 12.82
C SER A 307 -11.12 21.51 14.11
N ARG A 308 -10.55 22.56 14.71
CA ARG A 308 -9.80 22.43 15.97
C ARG A 308 -10.75 22.02 17.11
N MET A 309 -10.37 20.99 17.85
CA MET A 309 -11.09 20.64 19.09
C MET A 309 -10.85 21.70 20.18
N PRO A 310 -11.89 22.01 20.98
CA PRO A 310 -11.81 23.11 21.96
C PRO A 310 -10.74 22.88 23.03
N ASN A 311 -10.58 21.64 23.47
CA ASN A 311 -9.63 21.29 24.54
C ASN A 311 -8.35 20.67 23.99
N ARG A 312 -7.22 21.02 24.62
CA ARG A 312 -5.99 20.30 24.41
C ARG A 312 -6.04 18.97 25.18
N LEU A 313 -5.55 17.91 24.57
CA LEU A 313 -5.54 16.59 25.18
C LEU A 313 -4.25 16.38 26.00
N HIS A 314 -4.42 16.01 27.26
CA HIS A 314 -3.32 15.54 28.08
C HIS A 314 -3.18 14.03 27.89
N LEU A 315 -2.12 13.60 27.21
CA LEU A 315 -1.91 12.20 26.92
C LEU A 315 -1.00 11.58 28.00
N LYS A 316 -1.43 10.46 28.57
CA LYS A 316 -0.66 9.76 29.62
C LYS A 316 0.77 9.47 29.12
N GLY A 317 1.79 9.90 29.90
CA GLY A 317 3.20 9.71 29.56
C GLY A 317 3.76 10.75 28.58
N PHE A 318 3.08 11.88 28.38
CA PHE A 318 3.59 13.06 27.69
C PHE A 318 3.53 14.25 28.65
N ASP A 319 4.63 15.02 28.69
CA ASP A 319 4.71 16.21 29.56
C ASP A 319 3.90 17.39 29.00
N THR A 320 3.59 17.35 27.71
CA THR A 320 2.89 18.43 27.02
C THR A 320 1.53 18.00 26.49
N SER A 321 0.56 18.91 26.58
CA SER A 321 -0.77 18.70 26.00
C SER A 321 -0.74 18.85 24.46
N VAL A 322 -1.46 17.98 23.76
CA VAL A 322 -1.53 17.93 22.31
C VAL A 322 -2.80 18.64 21.83
N SER A 323 -2.67 19.53 20.84
CA SER A 323 -3.82 20.09 20.11
C SER A 323 -4.22 19.16 18.99
N VAL A 324 -5.49 18.81 18.93
CA VAL A 324 -6.05 17.93 17.90
C VAL A 324 -7.13 18.61 17.10
N TYR A 325 -7.32 18.13 15.89
CA TYR A 325 -8.34 18.56 14.96
C TYR A 325 -9.22 17.36 14.62
N LEU A 326 -10.49 17.59 14.44
CA LEU A 326 -11.51 16.59 14.14
C LEU A 326 -12.14 16.89 12.79
N SER A 327 -12.29 15.87 11.96
CA SER A 327 -13.13 15.86 10.76
C SER A 327 -14.25 14.86 10.95
N LEU A 328 -15.49 15.31 10.78
CA LEU A 328 -16.69 14.46 10.78
C LEU A 328 -17.08 14.11 9.34
N PRO A 329 -17.84 13.01 9.15
CA PRO A 329 -18.40 12.71 7.83
C PRO A 329 -19.25 13.86 7.30
N ALA A 330 -19.02 14.25 6.06
CA ALA A 330 -19.86 15.18 5.32
C ALA A 330 -20.93 14.42 4.51
N VAL A 331 -21.94 15.13 4.04
CA VAL A 331 -22.99 14.54 3.18
C VAL A 331 -22.36 13.93 1.90
N GLU A 332 -21.30 14.53 1.40
CA GLU A 332 -20.54 14.08 0.23
C GLU A 332 -19.83 12.73 0.46
N ASP A 333 -19.42 12.43 1.68
CA ASP A 333 -18.80 11.14 2.04
C ASP A 333 -19.83 9.98 2.02
N LEU A 334 -21.13 10.29 2.09
CA LEU A 334 -22.23 9.32 2.06
C LEU A 334 -22.79 9.13 0.65
N ALA A 335 -22.43 10.00 -0.30
CA ALA A 335 -22.86 9.87 -1.69
C ALA A 335 -22.21 8.63 -2.32
N LEU A 336 -23.04 7.74 -2.87
CA LEU A 336 -22.58 6.62 -3.67
C LEU A 336 -21.74 7.17 -4.85
N PRO A 337 -20.56 6.62 -5.15
CA PRO A 337 -19.87 6.96 -6.38
C PRO A 337 -20.82 6.69 -7.55
N ALA A 338 -20.94 7.67 -8.45
CA ALA A 338 -21.80 7.53 -9.62
C ALA A 338 -21.44 6.21 -10.31
N SER A 339 -22.41 5.32 -10.45
CA SER A 339 -22.23 4.01 -11.08
C SER A 339 -21.62 4.24 -12.47
N ASN A 340 -20.46 3.65 -12.69
CA ASN A 340 -19.77 3.73 -13.97
C ASN A 340 -20.73 3.19 -15.06
N PRO A 341 -21.10 3.97 -16.08
CA PRO A 341 -22.10 3.56 -17.07
C PRO A 341 -21.68 2.35 -17.91
N GLU A 342 -20.43 1.90 -17.81
CA GLU A 342 -19.94 0.70 -18.51
C GLU A 342 -20.36 -0.62 -17.83
N GLN A 343 -20.75 -0.64 -16.56
CA GLN A 343 -21.23 -1.86 -15.89
C GLN A 343 -22.69 -2.22 -16.21
N LYS A 344 -23.46 -1.32 -16.85
CA LYS A 344 -24.83 -1.61 -17.27
C LYS A 344 -24.95 -2.31 -18.62
N ARG A 345 -23.89 -2.43 -19.41
CA ARG A 345 -23.94 -3.07 -20.74
C ARG A 345 -23.77 -4.59 -20.72
N ASP A 346 -23.24 -5.15 -19.64
CA ASP A 346 -23.02 -6.59 -19.52
C ASP A 346 -24.17 -7.36 -18.85
N ALA A 347 -25.22 -6.66 -18.41
CA ALA A 347 -26.39 -7.28 -17.78
C ALA A 347 -27.58 -7.50 -18.73
N GLU A 348 -27.50 -7.07 -20.00
CA GLU A 348 -28.52 -7.29 -21.00
C GLU A 348 -27.99 -8.18 -22.13
N LEU A 349 -27.78 -9.47 -21.86
CA LEU A 349 -27.75 -10.50 -22.88
C LEU A 349 -29.13 -11.12 -22.96
N PRO A 350 -29.80 -11.11 -24.13
CA PRO A 350 -31.12 -11.71 -24.30
C PRO A 350 -31.02 -13.23 -24.21
N ALA A 351 -31.88 -13.81 -23.40
CA ALA A 351 -32.17 -15.23 -23.42
C ALA A 351 -32.80 -15.61 -24.78
N SER A 352 -32.13 -16.45 -25.53
CA SER A 352 -32.69 -17.21 -26.63
C SER A 352 -32.03 -18.57 -26.68
#